data_649d16779cd428120c9bf250a372cd2b
#
_entry.id   649d16779cd428120c9bf250a372cd2b
#
_cell.length_a   1.000
_cell.length_b   1.000
_cell.length_c   1.000
_cell.angle_alpha   90.00
_cell.angle_beta   90.00
_cell.angle_gamma   90.00
#
_symmetry.space_group_name_H-M   'P 1'
#
loop_
_entity.id
_entity.type
_entity.pdbx_description
1 polymer ?
#
loop_
_entity_poly.entity_id
_entity_poly.type
_entity_poly.pdbx_seq_one_letter_code
_entity_poly.pdbx_strand_id
1 'polypeptide(L)'
;MVMFRKSFASLAAFTLILAFYIRIAPAANATSSPQGASDVVIVLPFENISSGREFNWVGESFADSLAGLLNMPGMVVVSGDEREMVYQRLRLPLTTLPSRATAIKIAREAKATMAVVGTYEVAPPQDDKSKATLRGTARVIRVNEGRLMGASMEDGRWAWRPYDFGGPLTNLQKIQGRLAYDILYERDKALPVSLNRILEQATKVPPLAFESYVKGVLTDDAEKRSAYLQNAMRDYGRANAGEVYAQAAFELGHLYLDQKDWKRAAEHFSMLQKKDAHYTEAAFYAAYSYWRSNDLVRALGALMPLTSDAPLTSVYNNTGAISTQAARAEKKSEERERLLKQAVMYLGRAAESSPDDPMVRFNYAYALLLSGKNAEAAEQLRPVIKENPRDGEALFLFAKALERAGQKEAANVNDNEARRYLPSYAKLQTEWQRSQTTPEIPLRLRQVFDRSDLRLPPPDETKTKTEDLLAKARDLYAAGRDDEALPELRRAVMIEPMNAEAYLLNGRIYQRRGDLDASISALKTALFWDAKLIDAHILLGRIFLERGDRTTALAHAKSAMQIDANNQEAIALQRLVEKNTR
;
A
#
# COMPACT_ATOMS: atom_id res chain seq x y z
N MET A 1 -32.71 -4.61 62.24
CA MET A 1 -34.06 -5.16 62.22
C MET A 1 -34.02 -6.37 61.35
N VAL A 2 -34.05 -7.51 62.01
CA VAL A 2 -34.68 -8.82 61.73
C VAL A 2 -34.11 -9.59 60.52
N MET A 3 -33.22 -10.60 60.75
CA MET A 3 -33.45 -12.03 61.15
C MET A 3 -34.19 -12.82 60.03
N PHE A 4 -33.72 -13.98 59.57
CA PHE A 4 -33.55 -15.35 60.12
C PHE A 4 -32.84 -16.21 59.05
N ARG A 5 -31.77 -16.92 59.32
CA ARG A 5 -31.58 -18.24 59.96
C ARG A 5 -32.11 -19.48 59.19
N LYS A 6 -31.18 -20.37 58.96
CA LYS A 6 -31.05 -21.83 59.28
C LYS A 6 -31.26 -22.72 58.05
N SER A 7 -30.73 -23.94 57.88
CA SER A 7 -29.79 -24.79 58.62
C SER A 7 -29.54 -26.09 57.83
N PHE A 8 -28.35 -26.69 58.01
CA PHE A 8 -28.03 -28.14 58.15
C PHE A 8 -28.53 -29.14 57.08
N ALA A 9 -27.80 -30.15 56.64
CA ALA A 9 -26.88 -31.11 57.23
C ALA A 9 -26.11 -31.86 56.12
N SER A 10 -24.84 -32.07 56.19
CA SER A 10 -24.13 -33.28 56.66
C SER A 10 -24.58 -34.61 56.06
N LEU A 11 -23.71 -35.26 55.26
CA LEU A 11 -23.26 -36.62 55.59
C LEU A 11 -21.93 -36.94 54.88
N ALA A 12 -21.09 -37.59 55.63
CA ALA A 12 -19.71 -37.92 55.41
C ALA A 12 -19.47 -39.22 54.65
N ALA A 13 -18.23 -39.35 54.16
CA ALA A 13 -17.37 -40.52 54.08
C ALA A 13 -17.53 -41.49 52.88
N PHE A 14 -16.53 -41.65 52.06
CA PHE A 14 -15.57 -42.74 52.19
C PHE A 14 -14.36 -42.54 51.25
N THR A 15 -13.18 -42.61 51.82
CA THR A 15 -11.85 -42.66 51.22
C THR A 15 -11.67 -43.87 50.34
N LEU A 16 -11.08 -43.70 49.16
CA LEU A 16 -10.22 -44.74 48.55
C LEU A 16 -9.09 -44.06 47.79
N ILE A 17 -7.89 -44.10 48.35
CA ILE A 17 -6.59 -43.75 47.77
C ILE A 17 -6.24 -44.83 46.76
N LEU A 18 -6.16 -44.46 45.47
CA LEU A 18 -5.43 -45.28 44.48
C LEU A 18 -4.39 -44.35 43.83
N ALA A 19 -3.16 -44.51 44.31
CA ALA A 19 -1.96 -43.87 43.74
C ALA A 19 -1.65 -44.49 42.37
N PHE A 20 -2.00 -43.79 41.29
CA PHE A 20 -1.45 -44.07 39.98
C PHE A 20 -0.26 -43.14 39.75
N TYR A 21 0.93 -43.68 39.81
CA TYR A 21 2.15 -43.09 39.31
C TYR A 21 2.05 -42.93 37.79
N ILE A 22 1.54 -41.81 37.30
CA ILE A 22 1.72 -41.41 35.90
C ILE A 22 3.09 -40.74 35.82
N ARG A 23 4.06 -41.39 35.24
CA ARG A 23 5.29 -40.77 34.76
C ARG A 23 4.90 -39.73 33.71
N ILE A 24 4.94 -38.47 34.09
CA ILE A 24 4.87 -37.35 33.14
C ILE A 24 6.25 -37.29 32.49
N ALA A 25 6.36 -37.84 31.29
CA ALA A 25 7.44 -37.48 30.38
C ALA A 25 7.32 -35.99 30.07
N PRO A 26 8.41 -35.21 30.13
CA PRO A 26 8.34 -33.82 29.68
C PRO A 26 8.00 -33.81 28.19
N ALA A 27 6.79 -33.40 27.86
CA ALA A 27 6.45 -33.06 26.48
C ALA A 27 7.39 -31.93 26.06
N ALA A 28 8.28 -32.23 25.15
CA ALA A 28 8.98 -31.20 24.41
C ALA A 28 7.92 -30.37 23.68
N ASN A 29 7.59 -29.22 24.26
CA ASN A 29 6.81 -28.19 23.56
C ASN A 29 7.67 -27.66 22.42
N ALA A 30 7.66 -28.37 21.31
CA ALA A 30 7.87 -27.74 20.02
C ALA A 30 6.66 -26.86 19.79
N THR A 31 6.73 -25.60 20.22
CA THR A 31 5.83 -24.56 19.79
C THR A 31 6.08 -24.34 18.30
N SER A 32 5.42 -25.15 17.46
CA SER A 32 5.19 -24.79 16.08
C SER A 32 4.39 -23.50 16.11
N SER A 33 5.02 -22.40 15.75
CA SER A 33 4.31 -21.18 15.41
C SER A 33 3.22 -21.51 14.39
N PRO A 34 2.00 -20.96 14.50
CA PRO A 34 0.96 -21.20 13.53
C PRO A 34 1.49 -20.76 12.15
N GLN A 35 1.75 -21.74 11.28
CA GLN A 35 2.07 -21.50 9.87
C GLN A 35 0.82 -20.93 9.20
N GLY A 36 0.71 -19.59 9.13
CA GLY A 36 -0.43 -18.96 8.49
C GLY A 36 -0.55 -17.44 8.63
N ALA A 37 0.12 -16.83 9.61
CA ALA A 37 0.11 -15.37 9.70
C ALA A 37 1.25 -14.76 8.87
N SER A 38 0.94 -13.80 7.99
CA SER A 38 1.98 -13.01 7.32
C SER A 38 2.79 -12.26 8.37
N ASP A 39 4.11 -12.37 8.29
CA ASP A 39 4.98 -11.52 9.10
C ASP A 39 4.91 -10.09 8.58
N VAL A 40 4.70 -9.14 9.47
CA VAL A 40 4.85 -7.72 9.18
C VAL A 40 6.23 -7.30 9.67
N VAL A 41 7.06 -6.84 8.75
CA VAL A 41 8.46 -6.50 9.02
C VAL A 41 8.68 -5.01 8.92
N ILE A 42 9.30 -4.42 9.92
CA ILE A 42 9.84 -3.07 9.84
C ILE A 42 11.38 -3.13 9.80
N VAL A 43 11.97 -2.43 8.85
CA VAL A 43 13.42 -2.27 8.76
C VAL A 43 13.78 -0.87 9.24
N LEU A 44 14.60 -0.78 10.28
CA LEU A 44 15.07 0.50 10.81
C LEU A 44 16.43 0.85 10.21
N PRO A 45 16.76 2.13 10.06
CA PRO A 45 18.09 2.56 9.62
C PRO A 45 19.18 1.96 10.50
N PHE A 46 20.25 1.45 9.86
CA PHE A 46 21.39 0.88 10.58
C PHE A 46 22.25 1.98 11.16
N GLU A 47 22.75 1.75 12.36
CA GLU A 47 23.60 2.70 13.08
C GLU A 47 25.02 2.72 12.54
N ASN A 48 25.48 3.91 12.15
CA ASN A 48 26.87 4.17 11.79
C ASN A 48 27.71 4.31 13.07
N ILE A 49 28.58 3.34 13.35
CA ILE A 49 29.50 3.38 14.48
C ILE A 49 30.92 3.85 14.08
N SER A 50 31.12 4.20 12.79
CA SER A 50 32.36 4.79 12.33
C SER A 50 32.47 6.28 12.68
N SER A 51 33.68 6.84 12.67
CA SER A 51 33.90 8.26 12.93
C SER A 51 33.44 9.19 11.79
N GLY A 52 33.30 8.66 10.58
CA GLY A 52 32.91 9.41 9.38
C GLY A 52 31.40 9.57 9.24
N ARG A 53 30.90 10.81 9.39
CA ARG A 53 29.47 11.11 9.22
C ARG A 53 29.03 11.12 7.75
N GLU A 54 29.95 11.26 6.81
CA GLU A 54 29.74 11.21 5.37
C GLU A 54 29.14 9.87 4.88
N PHE A 55 29.24 8.82 5.71
CA PHE A 55 28.69 7.50 5.43
C PHE A 55 27.33 7.24 6.10
N ASN A 56 26.71 8.21 6.78
CA ASN A 56 25.42 8.03 7.47
C ASN A 56 24.30 7.56 6.52
N TRP A 57 24.38 7.95 5.23
CA TRP A 57 23.43 7.51 4.21
C TRP A 57 23.37 5.98 4.02
N VAL A 58 24.45 5.28 4.35
CA VAL A 58 24.50 3.81 4.24
C VAL A 58 23.48 3.14 5.16
N GLY A 59 23.25 3.68 6.36
CA GLY A 59 22.24 3.15 7.29
C GLY A 59 20.83 3.20 6.74
N GLU A 60 20.43 4.31 6.14
CA GLU A 60 19.13 4.44 5.48
C GLU A 60 19.05 3.57 4.22
N SER A 61 20.15 3.45 3.48
CA SER A 61 20.19 2.56 2.32
C SER A 61 19.91 1.10 2.67
N PHE A 62 20.30 0.64 3.87
CA PHE A 62 19.93 -0.68 4.37
C PHE A 62 18.42 -0.77 4.63
N ALA A 63 17.83 0.26 5.24
CA ALA A 63 16.40 0.28 5.51
C ALA A 63 15.58 0.23 4.22
N ASP A 64 15.91 1.05 3.24
CA ASP A 64 15.23 1.13 1.95
C ASP A 64 15.41 -0.18 1.13
N SER A 65 16.66 -0.60 0.94
CA SER A 65 16.97 -1.78 0.14
C SER A 65 16.39 -3.08 0.74
N LEU A 66 16.54 -3.29 2.05
CA LEU A 66 15.99 -4.46 2.72
C LEU A 66 14.46 -4.45 2.72
N ALA A 67 13.82 -3.27 2.86
CA ALA A 67 12.37 -3.16 2.75
C ALA A 67 11.87 -3.69 1.40
N GLY A 68 12.53 -3.30 0.29
CA GLY A 68 12.19 -3.79 -1.04
C GLY A 68 12.46 -5.29 -1.24
N LEU A 69 13.58 -5.79 -0.72
CA LEU A 69 14.00 -7.18 -0.91
C LEU A 69 13.27 -8.19 -0.01
N LEU A 70 12.82 -7.77 1.18
CA LEU A 70 12.08 -8.60 2.13
C LEU A 70 10.58 -8.63 1.82
N ASN A 71 10.08 -7.75 0.97
CA ASN A 71 8.66 -7.70 0.60
C ASN A 71 8.31 -8.84 -0.36
N MET A 72 8.00 -9.99 0.22
CA MET A 72 7.75 -11.25 -0.48
C MET A 72 6.45 -11.90 0.01
N PRO A 73 5.89 -12.86 -0.72
CA PRO A 73 4.72 -13.61 -0.27
C PRO A 73 4.88 -14.16 1.14
N GLY A 74 3.91 -13.89 2.00
CA GLY A 74 3.95 -14.25 3.44
C GLY A 74 4.81 -13.31 4.31
N MET A 75 5.30 -12.19 3.75
CA MET A 75 6.00 -11.16 4.48
C MET A 75 5.62 -9.78 3.93
N VAL A 76 4.99 -8.96 4.75
CA VAL A 76 4.62 -7.57 4.41
C VAL A 76 5.64 -6.65 5.06
N VAL A 77 6.20 -5.72 4.32
CA VAL A 77 7.17 -4.78 4.87
C VAL A 77 6.54 -3.40 5.03
N VAL A 78 6.72 -2.82 6.21
CA VAL A 78 6.34 -1.43 6.52
C VAL A 78 7.12 -0.50 5.61
N SER A 79 6.42 0.31 4.84
CA SER A 79 7.04 1.27 3.91
C SER A 79 7.83 2.37 4.63
N GLY A 80 8.68 3.08 3.89
CA GLY A 80 9.41 4.25 4.41
C GLY A 80 8.45 5.31 4.97
N ASP A 81 7.39 5.62 4.23
CA ASP A 81 6.37 6.60 4.63
C ASP A 81 5.62 6.18 5.91
N GLU A 82 5.22 4.90 6.00
CA GLU A 82 4.58 4.38 7.21
C GLU A 82 5.54 4.40 8.41
N ARG A 83 6.83 4.09 8.19
CA ARG A 83 7.86 4.21 9.20
C ARG A 83 8.00 5.66 9.67
N GLU A 84 8.03 6.63 8.77
CA GLU A 84 8.09 8.04 9.10
C GLU A 84 6.88 8.48 9.92
N MET A 85 5.66 8.11 9.53
CA MET A 85 4.45 8.37 10.30
C MET A 85 4.51 7.78 11.72
N VAL A 86 5.12 6.60 11.89
CA VAL A 86 5.32 6.00 13.21
C VAL A 86 6.29 6.85 14.07
N TYR A 87 7.40 7.32 13.48
CA TYR A 87 8.34 8.20 14.18
C TYR A 87 7.66 9.50 14.62
N GLN A 88 6.84 10.11 13.75
CA GLN A 88 6.07 11.31 14.06
C GLN A 88 5.07 11.07 15.20
N ARG A 89 4.29 9.98 15.16
CA ARG A 89 3.35 9.62 16.26
C ARG A 89 4.06 9.41 17.59
N LEU A 90 5.22 8.80 17.56
CA LEU A 90 6.04 8.58 18.76
C LEU A 90 6.86 9.82 19.16
N ARG A 91 6.80 10.90 18.39
CA ARG A 91 7.60 12.14 18.55
C ARG A 91 9.09 11.87 18.61
N LEU A 92 9.55 10.92 17.79
CA LEU A 92 10.96 10.59 17.65
C LEU A 92 11.53 11.35 16.44
N PRO A 93 12.70 11.98 16.56
CA PRO A 93 13.42 12.50 15.38
C PRO A 93 13.76 11.37 14.41
N LEU A 94 13.66 11.61 13.11
CA LEU A 94 14.00 10.61 12.07
C LEU A 94 15.46 10.15 12.15
N THR A 95 16.32 11.01 12.69
CA THR A 95 17.75 10.72 12.94
C THR A 95 18.00 9.88 14.19
N THR A 96 16.95 9.53 14.95
CA THR A 96 17.08 8.74 16.19
C THR A 96 17.48 7.31 15.84
N LEU A 97 18.65 6.90 16.30
CA LEU A 97 19.08 5.51 16.26
C LEU A 97 18.45 4.76 17.44
N PRO A 98 17.53 3.83 17.18
CA PRO A 98 16.74 3.26 18.25
C PRO A 98 17.52 2.20 19.03
N SER A 99 17.55 2.32 20.36
CA SER A 99 17.91 1.20 21.24
C SER A 99 16.99 0.00 20.95
N ARG A 100 17.36 -1.20 21.42
CA ARG A 100 16.51 -2.40 21.25
C ARG A 100 15.08 -2.18 21.80
N ALA A 101 14.95 -1.53 22.94
CA ALA A 101 13.65 -1.22 23.54
C ALA A 101 12.85 -0.24 22.66
N THR A 102 13.49 0.80 22.16
CA THR A 102 12.89 1.77 21.25
C THR A 102 12.50 1.12 19.91
N ALA A 103 13.34 0.24 19.37
CA ALA A 103 13.03 -0.52 18.15
C ALA A 103 11.78 -1.39 18.32
N ILE A 104 11.64 -2.08 19.46
CA ILE A 104 10.41 -2.84 19.78
C ILE A 104 9.20 -1.91 19.90
N LYS A 105 9.34 -0.72 20.52
CA LYS A 105 8.26 0.26 20.63
C LYS A 105 7.82 0.77 19.24
N ILE A 106 8.77 1.11 18.37
CA ILE A 106 8.50 1.54 16.99
C ILE A 106 7.78 0.41 16.23
N ALA A 107 8.29 -0.81 16.33
CA ALA A 107 7.71 -1.97 15.65
C ALA A 107 6.27 -2.26 16.12
N ARG A 108 6.00 -2.17 17.43
CA ARG A 108 4.63 -2.33 17.98
C ARG A 108 3.68 -1.26 17.46
N GLU A 109 4.12 -0.01 17.41
CA GLU A 109 3.33 1.09 16.87
C GLU A 109 3.03 0.90 15.37
N ALA A 110 4.00 0.35 14.63
CA ALA A 110 3.84 -0.05 13.23
C ALA A 110 3.03 -1.35 13.05
N LYS A 111 2.57 -1.99 14.12
CA LYS A 111 1.96 -3.33 14.11
C LYS A 111 2.84 -4.40 13.48
N ALA A 112 4.14 -4.21 13.49
CA ALA A 112 5.10 -5.15 12.95
C ALA A 112 5.34 -6.34 13.92
N THR A 113 5.42 -7.55 13.36
CA THR A 113 5.76 -8.78 14.09
C THR A 113 7.26 -8.98 14.20
N MET A 114 8.02 -8.36 13.27
CA MET A 114 9.47 -8.44 13.19
C MET A 114 10.08 -7.05 13.01
N ALA A 115 11.25 -6.82 13.63
CA ALA A 115 12.05 -5.61 13.42
C ALA A 115 13.49 -5.99 13.04
N VAL A 116 13.98 -5.43 11.94
CA VAL A 116 15.37 -5.54 11.52
C VAL A 116 16.12 -4.31 11.97
N VAL A 117 17.22 -4.53 12.71
CA VAL A 117 18.12 -3.48 13.22
C VAL A 117 19.56 -3.88 12.96
N GLY A 118 20.47 -2.94 12.83
CA GLY A 118 21.87 -3.24 12.60
C GLY A 118 22.79 -2.10 12.95
N THR A 119 24.08 -2.43 13.00
CA THR A 119 25.18 -1.48 13.14
C THR A 119 26.22 -1.73 12.06
N TYR A 120 26.89 -0.70 11.61
CA TYR A 120 27.96 -0.81 10.64
C TYR A 120 29.07 0.21 10.89
N GLU A 121 30.24 -0.11 10.40
CA GLU A 121 31.37 0.80 10.28
C GLU A 121 31.90 0.82 8.84
N VAL A 122 32.37 1.98 8.40
CA VAL A 122 33.04 2.15 7.13
C VAL A 122 34.47 2.57 7.39
N ALA A 123 35.42 1.74 7.00
CA ALA A 123 36.84 2.09 6.97
C ALA A 123 37.13 2.82 5.65
N PRO A 124 37.66 4.05 5.70
CA PRO A 124 38.04 4.80 4.50
C PRO A 124 39.17 4.09 3.74
N PRO A 125 39.39 4.43 2.46
CA PRO A 125 40.52 3.92 1.70
C PRO A 125 41.83 4.25 2.41
N GLN A 126 42.76 3.29 2.42
CA GLN A 126 44.09 3.50 3.00
C GLN A 126 45.06 4.13 2.00
N ASP A 127 44.79 4.02 0.71
CA ASP A 127 45.57 4.57 -0.40
C ASP A 127 44.65 4.83 -1.61
N ASP A 128 45.16 5.46 -2.67
CA ASP A 128 44.44 5.79 -3.90
C ASP A 128 43.93 4.57 -4.67
N LYS A 129 44.41 3.35 -4.36
CA LYS A 129 44.01 2.09 -5.02
C LYS A 129 43.04 1.28 -4.18
N SER A 130 42.97 1.53 -2.88
CA SER A 130 42.05 0.83 -1.98
C SER A 130 40.65 1.46 -2.05
N LYS A 131 39.66 0.68 -1.69
CA LYS A 131 38.25 1.12 -1.64
C LYS A 131 37.79 1.14 -0.19
N ALA A 132 36.90 2.06 0.14
CA ALA A 132 36.23 2.06 1.44
C ALA A 132 35.60 0.67 1.70
N THR A 133 35.78 0.16 2.90
CA THR A 133 35.32 -1.18 3.30
C THR A 133 34.24 -1.06 4.37
N LEU A 134 33.11 -1.70 4.12
CA LEU A 134 31.97 -1.79 5.03
C LEU A 134 32.08 -3.09 5.85
N ARG A 135 31.82 -3.01 7.15
CA ARG A 135 31.57 -4.16 8.03
C ARG A 135 30.41 -3.84 8.94
N GLY A 136 29.63 -4.85 9.30
CA GLY A 136 28.51 -4.62 10.21
C GLY A 136 27.83 -5.91 10.63
N THR A 137 26.84 -5.72 11.50
CA THR A 137 26.01 -6.82 12.02
C THR A 137 24.55 -6.42 11.99
N ALA A 138 23.69 -7.34 11.61
CA ALA A 138 22.24 -7.16 11.68
C ALA A 138 21.59 -8.13 12.65
N ARG A 139 20.43 -7.78 13.14
CA ARG A 139 19.61 -8.53 14.09
C ARG A 139 18.16 -8.44 13.68
N VAL A 140 17.45 -9.55 13.78
CA VAL A 140 16.00 -9.59 13.59
C VAL A 140 15.34 -9.87 14.93
N ILE A 141 14.47 -8.99 15.36
CA ILE A 141 13.75 -9.08 16.64
C ILE A 141 12.34 -9.59 16.35
N ARG A 142 11.92 -10.70 16.95
CA ARG A 142 10.51 -11.09 17.01
C ARG A 142 9.83 -10.27 18.09
N VAL A 143 8.99 -9.33 17.65
CA VAL A 143 8.46 -8.23 18.50
C VAL A 143 7.58 -8.76 19.63
N ASN A 144 6.72 -9.74 19.33
CA ASN A 144 5.80 -10.31 20.30
C ASN A 144 6.49 -11.16 21.37
N GLU A 145 7.58 -11.83 20.98
CA GLU A 145 8.35 -12.69 21.87
C GLU A 145 9.45 -11.94 22.61
N GLY A 146 9.82 -10.74 22.13
CA GLY A 146 10.96 -9.97 22.64
C GLY A 146 12.31 -10.65 22.40
N ARG A 147 12.35 -11.66 21.51
CA ARG A 147 13.53 -12.52 21.23
C ARG A 147 14.16 -12.20 19.88
N LEU A 148 15.41 -12.58 19.74
CA LEU A 148 16.11 -12.50 18.47
C LEU A 148 15.79 -13.75 17.62
N MET A 149 15.60 -13.57 16.33
CA MET A 149 15.45 -14.68 15.38
C MET A 149 16.75 -15.48 15.30
N GLY A 150 16.64 -16.81 15.16
CA GLY A 150 17.80 -17.70 15.18
C GLY A 150 18.39 -17.97 16.57
N ALA A 151 17.75 -17.48 17.65
CA ALA A 151 18.17 -17.84 19.00
C ALA A 151 17.77 -19.28 19.33
N SER A 152 18.73 -20.11 19.71
CA SER A 152 18.57 -21.49 20.16
C SER A 152 19.00 -21.64 21.62
N MET A 153 18.47 -22.65 22.30
CA MET A 153 18.94 -22.98 23.65
C MET A 153 20.06 -24.02 23.53
N GLU A 154 21.28 -23.62 23.88
CA GLU A 154 22.46 -24.47 23.90
C GLU A 154 22.98 -24.53 25.35
N ASP A 155 23.18 -25.72 25.90
CA ASP A 155 23.68 -25.96 27.28
C ASP A 155 22.94 -25.14 28.37
N GLY A 156 21.63 -24.99 28.25
CA GLY A 156 20.81 -24.22 29.18
C GLY A 156 20.95 -22.70 29.07
N ARG A 157 21.65 -22.21 28.07
CA ARG A 157 21.81 -20.78 27.77
C ARG A 157 21.29 -20.48 26.37
N TRP A 158 20.73 -19.28 26.22
CA TRP A 158 20.33 -18.79 24.91
C TRP A 158 21.57 -18.40 24.10
N ALA A 159 21.88 -19.19 23.07
CA ALA A 159 22.89 -18.87 22.05
C ALA A 159 22.20 -18.16 20.89
N TRP A 160 22.85 -17.14 20.37
CA TRP A 160 22.36 -16.36 19.25
C TRP A 160 23.56 -15.84 18.43
N ARG A 161 23.42 -15.89 17.10
CA ARG A 161 24.42 -15.35 16.19
C ARG A 161 23.83 -14.16 15.40
N PRO A 162 24.54 -13.01 15.34
CA PRO A 162 24.15 -11.92 14.45
C PRO A 162 24.33 -12.34 12.99
N TYR A 163 23.65 -11.61 12.11
CA TYR A 163 23.95 -11.67 10.68
C TYR A 163 25.14 -10.74 10.41
N ASP A 164 26.34 -11.31 10.28
CA ASP A 164 27.53 -10.55 9.94
C ASP A 164 27.57 -10.27 8.45
N PHE A 165 27.89 -9.04 8.07
CA PHE A 165 28.02 -8.64 6.69
C PHE A 165 29.25 -7.74 6.49
N GLY A 166 29.79 -7.71 5.26
CA GLY A 166 30.90 -6.82 4.95
C GLY A 166 31.46 -7.03 3.56
N GLY A 167 32.32 -6.08 3.17
CA GLY A 167 33.00 -6.06 1.88
C GLY A 167 33.28 -4.64 1.39
N PRO A 168 33.79 -4.48 0.16
CA PRO A 168 33.95 -3.16 -0.45
C PRO A 168 32.63 -2.39 -0.51
N LEU A 169 32.63 -1.11 -0.12
CA LEU A 169 31.44 -0.26 -0.15
C LEU A 169 30.81 -0.18 -1.55
N THR A 170 31.62 -0.31 -2.60
CA THR A 170 31.15 -0.40 -3.99
C THR A 170 30.25 -1.62 -4.26
N ASN A 171 30.26 -2.61 -3.38
CA ASN A 171 29.39 -3.79 -3.44
C ASN A 171 28.20 -3.70 -2.46
N LEU A 172 27.86 -2.49 -1.97
CA LEU A 172 26.83 -2.28 -0.95
C LEU A 172 25.54 -3.02 -1.25
N GLN A 173 25.00 -2.89 -2.46
CA GLN A 173 23.73 -3.52 -2.86
C GLN A 173 23.82 -5.06 -2.85
N LYS A 174 24.99 -5.66 -3.23
CA LYS A 174 25.21 -7.10 -3.12
C LYS A 174 25.26 -7.56 -1.66
N ILE A 175 25.86 -6.74 -0.77
CA ILE A 175 25.90 -6.99 0.67
C ILE A 175 24.47 -6.97 1.23
N GLN A 176 23.67 -5.98 0.87
CA GLN A 176 22.26 -5.86 1.25
C GLN A 176 21.42 -7.03 0.73
N GLY A 177 21.62 -7.42 -0.53
CA GLY A 177 20.94 -8.57 -1.13
C GLY A 177 21.30 -9.88 -0.45
N ARG A 178 22.56 -10.08 -0.08
CA ARG A 178 23.00 -11.26 0.68
C ARG A 178 22.37 -11.29 2.06
N LEU A 179 22.38 -10.17 2.78
CA LEU A 179 21.75 -10.07 4.08
C LEU A 179 20.24 -10.33 4.02
N ALA A 180 19.55 -9.80 3.01
CA ALA A 180 18.13 -10.09 2.79
C ALA A 180 17.88 -11.60 2.60
N TYR A 181 18.70 -12.25 1.78
CA TYR A 181 18.60 -13.69 1.57
C TYR A 181 18.82 -14.47 2.87
N ASP A 182 19.83 -14.11 3.66
CA ASP A 182 20.16 -14.81 4.91
C ASP A 182 19.01 -14.66 5.94
N ILE A 183 18.36 -13.49 6.01
CA ILE A 183 17.17 -13.25 6.85
C ILE A 183 15.99 -14.11 6.36
N LEU A 184 15.70 -14.09 5.06
CA LEU A 184 14.62 -14.87 4.47
C LEU A 184 14.82 -16.36 4.66
N TYR A 185 16.03 -16.86 4.43
CA TYR A 185 16.39 -18.27 4.59
C TYR A 185 16.31 -18.73 6.05
N GLU A 186 16.71 -17.87 7.02
CA GLU A 186 16.57 -18.22 8.44
C GLU A 186 15.09 -18.28 8.87
N ARG A 187 14.26 -17.44 8.29
CA ARG A 187 12.81 -17.46 8.51
C ARG A 187 12.15 -18.71 7.91
N ASP A 188 12.53 -19.06 6.70
CA ASP A 188 11.95 -20.19 5.96
C ASP A 188 13.08 -20.94 5.22
N LYS A 189 13.49 -22.09 5.77
CA LYS A 189 14.54 -22.94 5.17
C LYS A 189 14.13 -23.52 3.81
N ALA A 190 12.85 -23.54 3.51
CA ALA A 190 12.28 -23.96 2.22
C ALA A 190 12.06 -22.78 1.25
N LEU A 191 12.79 -21.68 1.46
CA LEU A 191 12.67 -20.46 0.66
C LEU A 191 12.71 -20.75 -0.85
N PRO A 192 11.65 -20.44 -1.61
CA PRO A 192 11.56 -20.79 -3.04
C PRO A 192 12.38 -19.85 -3.95
N VAL A 193 13.14 -18.92 -3.36
CA VAL A 193 13.90 -17.91 -4.10
C VAL A 193 15.40 -18.15 -3.91
N SER A 194 16.12 -18.20 -5.03
CA SER A 194 17.58 -18.37 -5.01
C SER A 194 18.29 -17.07 -4.63
N LEU A 195 19.49 -17.21 -4.04
CA LEU A 195 20.37 -16.08 -3.75
C LEU A 195 20.62 -15.22 -5.00
N ASN A 196 20.85 -15.84 -6.15
CA ASN A 196 21.14 -15.12 -7.39
C ASN A 196 19.99 -14.18 -7.78
N ARG A 197 18.73 -14.63 -7.67
CA ARG A 197 17.55 -13.80 -7.97
C ARG A 197 17.45 -12.60 -7.04
N ILE A 198 17.77 -12.77 -5.74
CA ILE A 198 17.78 -11.63 -4.80
C ILE A 198 18.92 -10.67 -5.11
N LEU A 199 20.10 -11.17 -5.47
CA LEU A 199 21.23 -10.33 -5.87
C LEU A 199 20.94 -9.56 -7.17
N GLU A 200 20.31 -10.18 -8.16
CA GLU A 200 19.85 -9.50 -9.38
C GLU A 200 18.86 -8.38 -9.06
N GLN A 201 17.90 -8.64 -8.19
CA GLN A 201 16.94 -7.64 -7.74
C GLN A 201 17.63 -6.50 -6.98
N ALA A 202 18.54 -6.82 -6.07
CA ALA A 202 19.29 -5.83 -5.27
C ALA A 202 20.17 -4.92 -6.14
N THR A 203 20.75 -5.45 -7.22
CA THR A 203 21.67 -4.71 -8.10
C THR A 203 21.00 -4.14 -9.35
N LYS A 204 19.69 -4.15 -9.42
CA LYS A 204 18.91 -3.61 -10.56
C LYS A 204 19.17 -2.12 -10.79
N VAL A 205 19.36 -1.35 -9.71
CA VAL A 205 19.73 0.05 -9.77
C VAL A 205 21.25 0.18 -9.80
N PRO A 206 21.85 0.93 -10.73
CA PRO A 206 23.30 1.16 -10.75
C PRO A 206 23.82 1.78 -9.44
N PRO A 207 24.98 1.36 -8.92
CA PRO A 207 25.46 1.79 -7.59
C PRO A 207 25.55 3.31 -7.40
N LEU A 208 26.03 4.04 -8.40
CA LEU A 208 26.13 5.52 -8.34
C LEU A 208 24.76 6.20 -8.32
N ALA A 209 23.80 5.65 -9.09
CA ALA A 209 22.42 6.14 -9.09
C ALA A 209 21.75 5.90 -7.75
N PHE A 210 21.94 4.70 -7.17
CA PHE A 210 21.43 4.34 -5.86
C PHE A 210 22.01 5.21 -4.74
N GLU A 211 23.33 5.40 -4.71
CA GLU A 211 24.00 6.27 -3.73
C GLU A 211 23.46 7.70 -3.80
N SER A 212 23.38 8.25 -5.02
CA SER A 212 22.87 9.63 -5.24
C SER A 212 21.40 9.74 -4.81
N TYR A 213 20.57 8.75 -5.10
CA TYR A 213 19.16 8.71 -4.67
C TYR A 213 19.05 8.78 -3.15
N VAL A 214 19.72 7.88 -2.42
CA VAL A 214 19.65 7.84 -0.96
C VAL A 214 20.16 9.14 -0.33
N LYS A 215 21.26 9.69 -0.83
CA LYS A 215 21.76 11.00 -0.38
C LYS A 215 20.75 12.13 -0.63
N GLY A 216 20.06 12.08 -1.76
CA GLY A 216 19.01 13.03 -2.11
C GLY A 216 17.84 12.98 -1.12
N VAL A 217 17.34 11.79 -0.82
CA VAL A 217 16.22 11.61 0.11
C VAL A 217 16.56 12.09 1.52
N LEU A 218 17.80 11.87 1.97
CA LEU A 218 18.26 12.26 3.31
C LEU A 218 18.67 13.72 3.47
N THR A 219 18.68 14.49 2.39
CA THR A 219 19.16 15.88 2.42
C THR A 219 18.00 16.85 2.62
N ASP A 220 18.05 17.63 3.71
CA ASP A 220 17.06 18.69 4.00
C ASP A 220 17.23 19.92 3.11
N ASP A 221 18.45 20.19 2.62
CA ASP A 221 18.75 21.29 1.72
C ASP A 221 18.16 21.03 0.33
N ALA A 222 17.18 21.83 -0.07
CA ALA A 222 16.44 21.64 -1.31
C ALA A 222 17.29 21.69 -2.58
N GLU A 223 18.35 22.52 -2.62
CA GLU A 223 19.25 22.59 -3.79
C GLU A 223 20.11 21.34 -3.90
N LYS A 224 20.70 20.91 -2.78
CA LYS A 224 21.49 19.67 -2.73
C LYS A 224 20.61 18.45 -3.00
N ARG A 225 19.39 18.40 -2.44
CA ARG A 225 18.40 17.35 -2.70
C ARG A 225 18.11 17.25 -4.19
N SER A 226 17.81 18.38 -4.83
CA SER A 226 17.59 18.43 -6.28
C SER A 226 18.81 17.93 -7.07
N ALA A 227 20.01 18.40 -6.71
CA ALA A 227 21.24 18.00 -7.39
C ALA A 227 21.52 16.49 -7.28
N TYR A 228 21.36 15.91 -6.09
CA TYR A 228 21.53 14.47 -5.87
C TYR A 228 20.51 13.64 -6.65
N LEU A 229 19.23 14.00 -6.60
CA LEU A 229 18.18 13.27 -7.31
C LEU A 229 18.33 13.36 -8.83
N GLN A 230 18.73 14.53 -9.37
CA GLN A 230 19.07 14.69 -10.78
C GLN A 230 20.28 13.86 -11.19
N ASN A 231 21.31 13.78 -10.34
CA ASN A 231 22.44 12.89 -10.56
C ASN A 231 22.01 11.42 -10.59
N ALA A 232 21.14 11.03 -9.65
CA ALA A 232 20.58 9.67 -9.63
C ALA A 232 19.86 9.32 -10.93
N MET A 233 19.00 10.20 -11.44
CA MET A 233 18.32 10.01 -12.71
C MET A 233 19.29 9.91 -13.89
N ARG A 234 20.29 10.79 -13.94
CA ARG A 234 21.28 10.82 -15.01
C ARG A 234 22.13 9.54 -15.04
N ASP A 235 22.60 9.11 -13.87
CA ASP A 235 23.48 7.93 -13.77
C ASP A 235 22.70 6.64 -14.01
N TYR A 236 21.41 6.60 -13.61
CA TYR A 236 20.50 5.51 -13.95
C TYR A 236 20.26 5.43 -15.47
N GLY A 237 19.91 6.54 -16.09
CA GLY A 237 19.63 6.58 -17.53
C GLY A 237 20.86 6.25 -18.40
N ARG A 238 22.08 6.62 -17.96
CA ARG A 238 23.32 6.23 -18.64
C ARG A 238 23.55 4.72 -18.62
N ALA A 239 23.20 4.05 -17.53
CA ALA A 239 23.40 2.62 -17.39
C ALA A 239 22.27 1.78 -18.00
N ASN A 240 21.06 2.35 -18.15
CA ASN A 240 19.85 1.66 -18.58
C ASN A 240 19.25 2.26 -19.87
N ALA A 241 20.08 2.56 -20.86
CA ALA A 241 19.66 2.98 -22.20
C ALA A 241 18.64 4.15 -22.22
N GLY A 242 18.78 5.10 -21.31
CA GLY A 242 17.89 6.26 -21.23
C GLY A 242 16.58 6.02 -20.46
N GLU A 243 16.43 4.90 -19.77
CA GLU A 243 15.28 4.67 -18.87
C GLU A 243 15.27 5.69 -17.71
N VAL A 244 14.06 5.95 -17.22
CA VAL A 244 13.83 6.87 -16.10
C VAL A 244 13.98 6.14 -14.77
N TYR A 245 14.69 6.73 -13.82
CA TYR A 245 14.72 6.27 -12.45
C TYR A 245 13.48 6.78 -11.71
N ALA A 246 12.42 5.97 -11.70
CA ALA A 246 11.08 6.36 -11.26
C ALA A 246 11.04 6.92 -9.82
N GLN A 247 11.78 6.30 -8.87
CA GLN A 247 11.82 6.79 -7.49
C GLN A 247 12.44 8.18 -7.40
N ALA A 248 13.54 8.43 -8.11
CA ALA A 248 14.16 9.75 -8.10
C ALA A 248 13.30 10.82 -8.78
N ALA A 249 12.59 10.45 -9.85
CA ALA A 249 11.64 11.33 -10.52
C ALA A 249 10.45 11.67 -9.59
N PHE A 250 9.94 10.70 -8.84
CA PHE A 250 8.88 10.90 -7.86
C PHE A 250 9.28 11.88 -6.76
N GLU A 251 10.46 11.69 -6.17
CA GLU A 251 11.00 12.60 -5.15
C GLU A 251 11.25 14.02 -5.67
N LEU A 252 11.74 14.17 -6.91
CA LEU A 252 11.86 15.48 -7.56
C LEU A 252 10.50 16.13 -7.80
N GLY A 253 9.51 15.34 -8.19
CA GLY A 253 8.13 15.79 -8.32
C GLY A 253 7.62 16.43 -7.03
N HIS A 254 7.81 15.75 -5.89
CA HIS A 254 7.43 16.27 -4.57
C HIS A 254 8.22 17.52 -4.18
N LEU A 255 9.53 17.50 -4.38
CA LEU A 255 10.36 18.67 -4.10
C LEU A 255 9.87 19.93 -4.83
N TYR A 256 9.53 19.81 -6.12
CA TYR A 256 9.03 20.94 -6.90
C TYR A 256 7.57 21.28 -6.56
N LEU A 257 6.76 20.30 -6.13
CA LEU A 257 5.41 20.52 -5.62
C LEU A 257 5.43 21.42 -4.38
N ASP A 258 6.32 21.12 -3.43
CA ASP A 258 6.53 21.91 -2.20
C ASP A 258 7.01 23.33 -2.50
N GLN A 259 7.86 23.48 -3.51
CA GLN A 259 8.32 24.77 -4.01
C GLN A 259 7.26 25.53 -4.83
N LYS A 260 6.09 24.92 -5.09
CA LYS A 260 5.03 25.43 -5.96
C LYS A 260 5.50 25.66 -7.41
N ASP A 261 6.55 24.97 -7.83
CA ASP A 261 6.96 24.92 -9.23
C ASP A 261 6.15 23.84 -9.96
N TRP A 262 4.91 24.20 -10.24
CA TRP A 262 3.91 23.27 -10.79
C TRP A 262 4.36 22.65 -12.11
N LYS A 263 5.11 23.40 -12.92
CA LYS A 263 5.57 22.90 -14.22
C LYS A 263 6.58 21.79 -14.05
N ARG A 264 7.63 22.00 -13.26
CA ARG A 264 8.64 20.98 -13.01
C ARG A 264 8.06 19.80 -12.22
N ALA A 265 7.18 20.05 -11.26
CA ALA A 265 6.48 18.98 -10.55
C ALA A 265 5.71 18.07 -11.51
N ALA A 266 4.88 18.64 -12.40
CA ALA A 266 4.13 17.89 -13.40
C ALA A 266 5.05 17.10 -14.35
N GLU A 267 6.15 17.72 -14.81
CA GLU A 267 7.13 17.07 -15.70
C GLU A 267 7.71 15.81 -15.05
N HIS A 268 8.15 15.89 -13.79
CA HIS A 268 8.78 14.77 -13.10
C HIS A 268 7.77 13.67 -12.73
N PHE A 269 6.60 14.02 -12.21
CA PHE A 269 5.56 13.04 -11.93
C PHE A 269 5.08 12.30 -13.19
N SER A 270 5.02 12.99 -14.34
CA SER A 270 4.61 12.40 -15.61
C SER A 270 5.63 11.43 -16.23
N MET A 271 6.84 11.36 -15.69
CA MET A 271 7.86 10.40 -16.13
C MET A 271 7.55 8.97 -15.67
N LEU A 272 6.74 8.80 -14.60
CA LEU A 272 6.40 7.48 -14.08
C LEU A 272 5.42 6.76 -15.02
N GLN A 273 5.59 5.45 -15.12
CA GLN A 273 4.77 4.55 -15.95
C GLN A 273 3.91 3.64 -15.07
N LYS A 274 2.88 3.04 -15.64
CA LYS A 274 1.96 2.13 -14.91
C LYS A 274 2.65 0.96 -14.19
N LYS A 275 3.84 0.58 -14.61
CA LYS A 275 4.65 -0.47 -13.96
C LYS A 275 5.34 0.00 -12.67
N ASP A 276 5.46 1.29 -12.47
CA ASP A 276 6.19 1.88 -11.34
C ASP A 276 5.32 1.93 -10.08
N ALA A 277 5.94 1.72 -8.92
CA ALA A 277 5.24 1.54 -7.65
C ALA A 277 4.36 2.73 -7.25
N HIS A 278 4.80 3.96 -7.55
CA HIS A 278 4.10 5.20 -7.18
C HIS A 278 3.33 5.83 -8.35
N TYR A 279 3.05 5.07 -9.42
CA TYR A 279 2.41 5.61 -10.61
C TYR A 279 1.09 6.32 -10.34
N THR A 280 0.18 5.70 -9.59
CA THR A 280 -1.14 6.27 -9.30
C THR A 280 -1.07 7.59 -8.54
N GLU A 281 -0.19 7.64 -7.57
CA GLU A 281 0.08 8.83 -6.77
C GLU A 281 0.74 9.93 -7.61
N ALA A 282 1.78 9.58 -8.38
CA ALA A 282 2.44 10.50 -9.29
C ALA A 282 1.47 11.08 -10.34
N ALA A 283 0.61 10.26 -10.93
CA ALA A 283 -0.40 10.73 -11.89
C ALA A 283 -1.41 11.70 -11.25
N PHE A 284 -1.80 11.47 -9.99
CA PHE A 284 -2.65 12.40 -9.25
C PHE A 284 -1.96 13.75 -9.03
N TYR A 285 -0.71 13.75 -8.56
CA TYR A 285 0.05 14.99 -8.34
C TYR A 285 0.45 15.68 -9.66
N ALA A 286 0.71 14.92 -10.74
CA ALA A 286 0.87 15.48 -12.06
C ALA A 286 -0.37 16.26 -12.50
N ALA A 287 -1.55 15.63 -12.33
CA ALA A 287 -2.82 16.28 -12.66
C ALA A 287 -3.07 17.54 -11.85
N TYR A 288 -2.83 17.49 -10.54
CA TYR A 288 -2.94 18.67 -9.67
C TYR A 288 -1.99 19.79 -10.13
N SER A 289 -0.76 19.45 -10.47
CA SER A 289 0.27 20.40 -10.94
C SER A 289 -0.07 20.99 -12.32
N TYR A 290 -0.60 20.19 -13.26
CA TYR A 290 -1.12 20.67 -14.53
C TYR A 290 -2.31 21.62 -14.33
N TRP A 291 -3.25 21.27 -13.45
CA TRP A 291 -4.36 22.14 -13.12
C TRP A 291 -3.89 23.49 -12.55
N ARG A 292 -2.91 23.47 -11.61
CA ARG A 292 -2.29 24.70 -11.06
C ARG A 292 -1.61 25.55 -12.12
N SER A 293 -1.13 24.94 -13.20
CA SER A 293 -0.55 25.59 -14.38
C SER A 293 -1.60 25.97 -15.44
N ASN A 294 -2.89 25.80 -15.14
CA ASN A 294 -4.03 26.03 -16.04
C ASN A 294 -4.02 25.15 -17.31
N ASP A 295 -3.36 23.98 -17.27
CA ASP A 295 -3.36 22.99 -18.34
C ASP A 295 -4.39 21.90 -18.05
N LEU A 296 -5.66 22.22 -18.32
CA LEU A 296 -6.80 21.36 -18.00
C LEU A 296 -6.79 20.06 -18.81
N VAL A 297 -6.26 20.11 -20.03
CA VAL A 297 -6.21 18.93 -20.93
C VAL A 297 -5.26 17.87 -20.37
N ARG A 298 -4.03 18.26 -20.03
CA ARG A 298 -3.09 17.32 -19.41
C ARG A 298 -3.52 16.88 -18.03
N ALA A 299 -4.15 17.78 -17.24
CA ALA A 299 -4.70 17.44 -15.94
C ALA A 299 -5.75 16.32 -16.04
N LEU A 300 -6.71 16.45 -16.96
CA LEU A 300 -7.71 15.40 -17.21
C LEU A 300 -7.08 14.13 -17.78
N GLY A 301 -6.10 14.27 -18.69
CA GLY A 301 -5.37 13.13 -19.24
C GLY A 301 -4.68 12.28 -18.19
N ALA A 302 -4.15 12.89 -17.13
CA ALA A 302 -3.51 12.19 -16.02
C ALA A 302 -4.53 11.55 -15.05
N LEU A 303 -5.68 12.19 -14.79
CA LEU A 303 -6.70 11.66 -13.85
C LEU A 303 -7.60 10.59 -14.47
N MET A 304 -7.92 10.69 -15.77
CA MET A 304 -8.88 9.78 -16.40
C MET A 304 -8.54 8.29 -16.21
N PRO A 305 -7.30 7.83 -16.41
CA PRO A 305 -6.94 6.45 -16.13
C PRO A 305 -7.15 6.06 -14.66
N LEU A 306 -6.92 6.99 -13.73
CA LEU A 306 -7.07 6.74 -12.30
C LEU A 306 -8.53 6.50 -11.87
N THR A 307 -9.51 6.99 -12.62
CA THR A 307 -10.93 6.73 -12.32
C THR A 307 -11.30 5.24 -12.36
N SER A 308 -10.48 4.45 -13.04
CA SER A 308 -10.59 2.97 -13.09
C SER A 308 -9.50 2.26 -12.30
N ASP A 309 -8.25 2.78 -12.36
CA ASP A 309 -7.09 2.14 -11.75
C ASP A 309 -7.01 2.38 -10.23
N ALA A 310 -7.51 3.53 -9.75
CA ALA A 310 -7.57 3.92 -8.33
C ALA A 310 -8.83 4.76 -8.09
N PRO A 311 -10.02 4.15 -7.97
CA PRO A 311 -11.32 4.83 -7.88
C PRO A 311 -11.54 5.47 -6.50
N LEU A 312 -10.70 6.46 -6.16
CA LEU A 312 -10.74 7.20 -4.90
C LEU A 312 -11.72 8.37 -4.99
N THR A 313 -12.31 8.76 -3.85
CA THR A 313 -13.12 9.99 -3.75
C THR A 313 -12.35 11.21 -4.24
N SER A 314 -11.07 11.32 -3.87
CA SER A 314 -10.17 12.41 -4.30
C SER A 314 -9.97 12.43 -5.82
N VAL A 315 -9.84 11.28 -6.47
CA VAL A 315 -9.70 11.15 -7.93
C VAL A 315 -11.01 11.57 -8.62
N TYR A 316 -12.15 11.05 -8.16
CA TYR A 316 -13.45 11.43 -8.73
C TYR A 316 -13.77 12.92 -8.54
N ASN A 317 -13.53 13.46 -7.34
CA ASN A 317 -13.74 14.87 -7.07
C ASN A 317 -12.90 15.75 -8.00
N ASN A 318 -11.59 15.47 -8.09
CA ASN A 318 -10.68 16.28 -8.89
C ASN A 318 -10.98 16.16 -10.40
N THR A 319 -11.28 14.93 -10.87
CA THR A 319 -11.66 14.73 -12.27
C THR A 319 -12.93 15.51 -12.61
N GLY A 320 -13.94 15.43 -11.76
CA GLY A 320 -15.20 16.13 -11.98
C GLY A 320 -15.06 17.64 -11.86
N ALA A 321 -14.29 18.13 -10.89
CA ALA A 321 -14.04 19.55 -10.72
C ALA A 321 -13.28 20.15 -11.92
N ILE A 322 -12.21 19.48 -12.37
CA ILE A 322 -11.43 19.93 -13.54
C ILE A 322 -12.28 19.84 -14.82
N SER A 323 -13.12 18.79 -14.98
CA SER A 323 -14.06 18.69 -16.11
C SER A 323 -15.06 19.85 -16.10
N THR A 324 -15.52 20.28 -14.91
CA THR A 324 -16.40 21.46 -14.76
C THR A 324 -15.70 22.74 -15.25
N GLN A 325 -14.44 22.94 -14.84
CA GLN A 325 -13.66 24.09 -15.27
C GLN A 325 -13.38 24.06 -16.79
N ALA A 326 -13.02 22.88 -17.32
CA ALA A 326 -12.80 22.69 -18.75
C ALA A 326 -14.07 22.98 -19.57
N ALA A 327 -15.23 22.51 -19.09
CA ALA A 327 -16.51 22.80 -19.72
C ALA A 327 -16.83 24.30 -19.76
N ARG A 328 -16.47 25.06 -18.73
CA ARG A 328 -16.64 26.53 -18.71
C ARG A 328 -15.77 27.23 -19.74
N ALA A 329 -14.53 26.74 -19.93
CA ALA A 329 -13.59 27.30 -20.88
C ALA A 329 -13.89 26.91 -22.34
N GLU A 330 -14.70 25.85 -22.55
CA GLU A 330 -14.99 25.32 -23.89
C GLU A 330 -16.02 26.14 -24.62
N LYS A 331 -15.72 26.50 -25.88
CA LYS A 331 -16.56 27.29 -26.75
C LYS A 331 -17.57 26.46 -27.55
N LYS A 332 -17.20 25.21 -27.88
CA LYS A 332 -18.06 24.30 -28.66
C LYS A 332 -19.12 23.70 -27.75
N SER A 333 -20.40 23.90 -28.13
CA SER A 333 -21.54 23.50 -27.32
C SER A 333 -21.55 21.99 -27.02
N GLU A 334 -21.31 21.17 -28.03
CA GLU A 334 -21.31 19.72 -27.90
C GLU A 334 -20.22 19.21 -26.92
N GLU A 335 -19.00 19.72 -27.06
CA GLU A 335 -17.89 19.36 -26.21
C GLU A 335 -18.10 19.87 -24.77
N ARG A 336 -18.61 21.07 -24.60
CA ARG A 336 -19.01 21.60 -23.30
C ARG A 336 -20.04 20.72 -22.60
N GLU A 337 -21.08 20.28 -23.33
CA GLU A 337 -22.10 19.38 -22.77
C GLU A 337 -21.51 18.03 -22.39
N ARG A 338 -20.61 17.47 -23.20
CA ARG A 338 -19.91 16.24 -22.90
C ARG A 338 -19.09 16.37 -21.61
N LEU A 339 -18.34 17.45 -21.45
CA LEU A 339 -17.53 17.72 -20.26
C LEU A 339 -18.42 17.93 -19.01
N LEU A 340 -19.58 18.59 -19.14
CA LEU A 340 -20.53 18.74 -18.03
C LEU A 340 -21.16 17.40 -17.61
N LYS A 341 -21.55 16.56 -18.57
CA LYS A 341 -22.03 15.20 -18.28
C LYS A 341 -20.97 14.39 -17.54
N GLN A 342 -19.71 14.47 -17.99
CA GLN A 342 -18.59 13.84 -17.33
C GLN A 342 -18.37 14.37 -15.91
N ALA A 343 -18.43 15.69 -15.72
CA ALA A 343 -18.29 16.33 -14.42
C ALA A 343 -19.38 15.85 -13.43
N VAL A 344 -20.64 15.89 -13.84
CA VAL A 344 -21.78 15.43 -13.03
C VAL A 344 -21.65 13.95 -12.66
N MET A 345 -21.21 13.12 -13.61
CA MET A 345 -21.00 11.69 -13.36
C MET A 345 -19.92 11.43 -12.28
N TYR A 346 -18.74 12.04 -12.41
CA TYR A 346 -17.66 11.79 -11.46
C TYR A 346 -17.91 12.44 -10.09
N LEU A 347 -18.47 13.65 -10.06
CA LEU A 347 -18.84 14.29 -8.79
C LEU A 347 -20.00 13.58 -8.09
N GLY A 348 -20.93 13.00 -8.85
CA GLY A 348 -21.95 12.12 -8.31
C GLY A 348 -21.34 10.89 -7.63
N ARG A 349 -20.38 10.20 -8.28
CA ARG A 349 -19.65 9.07 -7.68
C ARG A 349 -18.85 9.49 -6.45
N ALA A 350 -18.22 10.67 -6.48
CA ALA A 350 -17.52 11.19 -5.30
C ALA A 350 -18.50 11.45 -4.14
N ALA A 351 -19.68 12.00 -4.42
CA ALA A 351 -20.72 12.24 -3.41
C ALA A 351 -21.34 10.95 -2.86
N GLU A 352 -21.47 9.91 -3.68
CA GLU A 352 -21.89 8.58 -3.24
C GLU A 352 -20.85 7.95 -2.30
N SER A 353 -19.55 8.06 -2.64
CA SER A 353 -18.47 7.50 -1.82
C SER A 353 -18.19 8.29 -0.54
N SER A 354 -18.47 9.58 -0.51
CA SER A 354 -18.31 10.46 0.66
C SER A 354 -19.51 11.40 0.79
N PRO A 355 -20.67 10.90 1.28
CA PRO A 355 -21.91 11.67 1.33
C PRO A 355 -21.86 12.91 2.20
N ASP A 356 -21.00 12.95 3.21
CA ASP A 356 -20.89 14.05 4.16
C ASP A 356 -19.76 15.04 3.84
N ASP A 357 -19.06 14.85 2.70
CA ASP A 357 -17.93 15.70 2.32
C ASP A 357 -18.41 17.03 1.71
N PRO A 358 -18.24 18.17 2.40
CA PRO A 358 -18.71 19.46 1.93
C PRO A 358 -18.00 19.95 0.67
N MET A 359 -16.73 19.57 0.47
CA MET A 359 -15.96 19.92 -0.72
C MET A 359 -16.53 19.23 -1.97
N VAL A 360 -16.81 17.93 -1.87
CA VAL A 360 -17.39 17.14 -2.95
C VAL A 360 -18.79 17.68 -3.28
N ARG A 361 -19.64 17.88 -2.27
CA ARG A 361 -21.00 18.40 -2.46
C ARG A 361 -21.03 19.78 -3.10
N PHE A 362 -20.10 20.65 -2.70
CA PHE A 362 -19.97 21.99 -3.30
C PHE A 362 -19.64 21.90 -4.80
N ASN A 363 -18.64 21.13 -5.17
CA ASN A 363 -18.25 20.96 -6.57
C ASN A 363 -19.37 20.30 -7.39
N TYR A 364 -20.05 19.30 -6.80
CA TYR A 364 -21.17 18.62 -7.44
C TYR A 364 -22.34 19.57 -7.69
N ALA A 365 -22.70 20.35 -6.69
CA ALA A 365 -23.74 21.37 -6.84
C ALA A 365 -23.43 22.39 -7.94
N TYR A 366 -22.16 22.81 -8.03
CA TYR A 366 -21.76 23.76 -9.08
C TYR A 366 -21.85 23.13 -10.48
N ALA A 367 -21.44 21.89 -10.66
CA ALA A 367 -21.58 21.16 -11.93
C ALA A 367 -23.09 20.97 -12.31
N LEU A 368 -23.91 20.61 -11.32
CA LEU A 368 -25.39 20.49 -11.51
C LEU A 368 -26.01 21.81 -11.93
N LEU A 369 -25.65 22.92 -11.28
CA LEU A 369 -26.14 24.25 -11.62
C LEU A 369 -25.77 24.68 -13.05
N LEU A 370 -24.54 24.38 -13.48
CA LEU A 370 -24.09 24.60 -14.86
C LEU A 370 -24.82 23.70 -15.86
N SER A 371 -25.27 22.52 -15.45
CA SER A 371 -26.06 21.59 -16.25
C SER A 371 -27.57 21.88 -16.23
N GLY A 372 -28.01 22.97 -15.57
CA GLY A 372 -29.42 23.33 -15.45
C GLY A 372 -30.23 22.53 -14.43
N LYS A 373 -29.60 21.63 -13.65
CA LYS A 373 -30.23 20.80 -12.62
C LYS A 373 -30.34 21.56 -11.29
N ASN A 374 -31.10 22.63 -11.30
CA ASN A 374 -31.09 23.64 -10.24
C ASN A 374 -31.60 23.11 -8.89
N ALA A 375 -32.65 22.30 -8.87
CA ALA A 375 -33.19 21.73 -7.63
C ALA A 375 -32.21 20.74 -7.00
N GLU A 376 -31.59 19.86 -7.83
CA GLU A 376 -30.55 18.93 -7.36
C GLU A 376 -29.36 19.70 -6.80
N ALA A 377 -28.93 20.80 -7.45
CA ALA A 377 -27.84 21.64 -6.98
C ALA A 377 -28.14 22.24 -5.60
N ALA A 378 -29.36 22.73 -5.38
CA ALA A 378 -29.77 23.24 -4.08
C ALA A 378 -29.72 22.17 -2.99
N GLU A 379 -30.17 20.94 -3.27
CA GLU A 379 -30.12 19.85 -2.31
C GLU A 379 -28.66 19.48 -1.90
N GLN A 380 -27.71 19.53 -2.84
CA GLN A 380 -26.30 19.28 -2.52
C GLN A 380 -25.69 20.39 -1.65
N LEU A 381 -26.16 21.64 -1.75
CA LEU A 381 -25.61 22.77 -0.97
C LEU A 381 -26.18 22.87 0.44
N ARG A 382 -27.37 22.32 0.74
CA ARG A 382 -27.96 22.37 2.09
C ARG A 382 -27.04 21.89 3.18
N PRO A 383 -26.45 20.66 3.10
CA PRO A 383 -25.52 20.19 4.11
C PRO A 383 -24.23 21.01 4.17
N VAL A 384 -23.72 21.54 3.05
CA VAL A 384 -22.54 22.41 3.03
C VAL A 384 -22.75 23.65 3.87
N ILE A 385 -23.90 24.33 3.68
CA ILE A 385 -24.26 25.54 4.43
C ILE A 385 -24.56 25.21 5.90
N LYS A 386 -25.19 24.06 6.17
CA LYS A 386 -25.46 23.62 7.54
C LYS A 386 -24.16 23.42 8.32
N GLU A 387 -23.13 22.87 7.70
CA GLU A 387 -21.82 22.67 8.31
C GLU A 387 -21.05 23.98 8.46
N ASN A 388 -21.03 24.80 7.40
CA ASN A 388 -20.38 26.12 7.44
C ASN A 388 -21.36 27.23 6.99
N PRO A 389 -22.13 27.81 7.91
CA PRO A 389 -23.10 28.87 7.60
C PRO A 389 -22.48 30.18 7.08
N ARG A 390 -21.15 30.30 7.11
CA ARG A 390 -20.42 31.49 6.62
C ARG A 390 -19.70 31.26 5.31
N ASP A 391 -19.91 30.12 4.67
CA ASP A 391 -19.37 29.84 3.34
C ASP A 391 -20.07 30.71 2.28
N GLY A 392 -19.51 31.89 2.03
CA GLY A 392 -20.12 32.86 1.13
C GLY A 392 -20.26 32.37 -0.31
N GLU A 393 -19.35 31.54 -0.81
CA GLU A 393 -19.42 30.92 -2.14
C GLU A 393 -20.56 29.91 -2.22
N ALA A 394 -20.68 29.04 -1.20
CA ALA A 394 -21.78 28.09 -1.13
C ALA A 394 -23.15 28.78 -0.99
N LEU A 395 -23.25 29.80 -0.15
CA LEU A 395 -24.46 30.62 0.00
C LEU A 395 -24.87 31.30 -1.32
N PHE A 396 -23.91 31.85 -2.05
CA PHE A 396 -24.17 32.46 -3.36
C PHE A 396 -24.69 31.41 -4.36
N LEU A 397 -24.01 30.28 -4.51
CA LEU A 397 -24.48 29.22 -5.41
C LEU A 397 -25.86 28.69 -5.02
N PHE A 398 -26.10 28.54 -3.71
CA PHE A 398 -27.38 28.08 -3.19
C PHE A 398 -28.51 29.07 -3.50
N ALA A 399 -28.27 30.36 -3.28
CA ALA A 399 -29.24 31.39 -3.64
C ALA A 399 -29.58 31.35 -5.15
N LYS A 400 -28.57 31.19 -6.02
CA LYS A 400 -28.79 31.12 -7.48
C LYS A 400 -29.49 29.83 -7.92
N ALA A 401 -29.21 28.71 -7.24
CA ALA A 401 -29.89 27.44 -7.45
C ALA A 401 -31.38 27.54 -7.05
N LEU A 402 -31.67 28.10 -5.89
CA LEU A 402 -33.04 28.34 -5.42
C LEU A 402 -33.82 29.32 -6.32
N GLU A 403 -33.18 30.42 -6.74
CA GLU A 403 -33.75 31.38 -7.66
C GLU A 403 -34.22 30.72 -8.98
N ARG A 404 -33.34 29.90 -9.59
CA ARG A 404 -33.67 29.16 -10.81
C ARG A 404 -34.66 28.01 -10.59
N ALA A 405 -34.73 27.46 -9.37
CA ALA A 405 -35.72 26.47 -8.98
C ALA A 405 -37.09 27.09 -8.60
N GLY A 406 -37.25 28.43 -8.70
CA GLY A 406 -38.48 29.12 -8.42
C GLY A 406 -38.75 29.43 -6.94
N GLN A 407 -37.80 29.14 -6.03
CA GLN A 407 -37.94 29.35 -4.58
C GLN A 407 -37.40 30.73 -4.18
N LYS A 408 -38.09 31.80 -4.62
CA LYS A 408 -37.60 33.19 -4.55
C LYS A 408 -37.36 33.69 -3.13
N GLU A 409 -38.26 33.39 -2.18
CA GLU A 409 -38.14 33.83 -0.79
C GLU A 409 -36.86 33.23 -0.13
N ALA A 410 -36.67 31.95 -0.28
CA ALA A 410 -35.49 31.27 0.23
C ALA A 410 -34.21 31.74 -0.49
N ALA A 411 -34.25 32.00 -1.78
CA ALA A 411 -33.17 32.58 -2.56
C ALA A 411 -32.72 33.92 -1.99
N ASN A 412 -33.67 34.85 -1.74
CA ASN A 412 -33.39 36.18 -1.21
C ASN A 412 -32.73 36.15 0.17
N VAL A 413 -33.14 35.23 1.06
CA VAL A 413 -32.54 35.07 2.39
C VAL A 413 -31.07 34.68 2.25
N ASN A 414 -30.77 33.66 1.45
CA ASN A 414 -29.41 33.16 1.27
C ASN A 414 -28.53 34.13 0.46
N ASP A 415 -29.10 34.89 -0.45
CA ASP A 415 -28.39 35.94 -1.21
C ASP A 415 -27.93 37.08 -0.29
N ASN A 416 -28.77 37.48 0.67
CA ASN A 416 -28.40 38.45 1.69
C ASN A 416 -27.26 37.94 2.61
N GLU A 417 -27.28 36.67 2.98
CA GLU A 417 -26.16 36.07 3.75
C GLU A 417 -24.89 35.94 2.88
N ALA A 418 -25.03 35.58 1.60
CA ALA A 418 -23.90 35.57 0.67
C ALA A 418 -23.23 36.94 0.56
N ARG A 419 -24.04 38.02 0.47
CA ARG A 419 -23.55 39.41 0.44
C ARG A 419 -22.74 39.78 1.68
N ARG A 420 -23.09 39.22 2.83
CA ARG A 420 -22.39 39.46 4.10
C ARG A 420 -21.03 38.75 4.16
N TYR A 421 -20.95 37.52 3.66
CA TYR A 421 -19.77 36.65 3.85
C TYR A 421 -18.88 36.45 2.62
N LEU A 422 -19.30 36.93 1.44
CA LEU A 422 -18.57 36.79 0.18
C LEU A 422 -17.94 38.12 -0.25
N PRO A 423 -16.63 38.34 -0.11
CA PRO A 423 -16.00 39.59 -0.50
C PRO A 423 -16.17 39.93 -1.97
N SER A 424 -16.21 38.93 -2.85
CA SER A 424 -16.42 39.07 -4.29
C SER A 424 -17.89 39.17 -4.72
N TYR A 425 -18.86 39.24 -3.78
CA TYR A 425 -20.27 39.20 -4.06
C TYR A 425 -20.73 40.18 -5.16
N ALA A 426 -20.35 41.45 -5.04
CA ALA A 426 -20.77 42.50 -6.00
C ALA A 426 -20.33 42.16 -7.44
N LYS A 427 -19.11 41.64 -7.60
CA LYS A 427 -18.59 41.21 -8.90
C LYS A 427 -19.41 40.03 -9.45
N LEU A 428 -19.60 38.98 -8.65
CA LEU A 428 -20.32 37.78 -9.08
C LEU A 428 -21.79 38.05 -9.36
N GLN A 429 -22.43 38.94 -8.59
CA GLN A 429 -23.79 39.35 -8.81
C GLN A 429 -23.95 40.16 -10.12
N THR A 430 -22.99 41.02 -10.43
CA THR A 430 -23.00 41.76 -11.70
C THR A 430 -22.81 40.81 -12.88
N GLU A 431 -21.94 39.82 -12.79
CA GLU A 431 -21.76 38.80 -13.82
C GLU A 431 -23.04 37.99 -14.01
N TRP A 432 -23.70 37.57 -12.92
CA TRP A 432 -24.98 36.87 -12.96
C TRP A 432 -26.08 37.67 -13.65
N GLN A 433 -26.21 38.93 -13.28
CA GLN A 433 -27.25 39.81 -13.86
C GLN A 433 -27.04 40.12 -15.35
N ARG A 434 -25.76 40.27 -15.75
CA ARG A 434 -25.39 40.59 -17.14
C ARG A 434 -25.64 39.44 -18.10
N SER A 435 -25.27 38.23 -17.74
CA SER A 435 -25.22 37.10 -18.65
C SER A 435 -26.25 36.01 -18.32
N GLN A 436 -26.81 36.02 -17.12
CA GLN A 436 -27.60 34.95 -16.53
C GLN A 436 -26.86 33.59 -16.56
N THR A 437 -25.55 33.62 -16.79
CA THR A 437 -24.70 32.45 -16.71
C THR A 437 -24.15 32.34 -15.30
N THR A 438 -23.91 31.13 -14.82
CA THR A 438 -23.30 30.90 -13.50
C THR A 438 -21.89 31.48 -13.52
N PRO A 439 -21.55 32.46 -12.65
CA PRO A 439 -20.21 33.07 -12.62
C PRO A 439 -19.16 32.06 -12.24
N GLU A 440 -17.89 32.42 -12.51
CA GLU A 440 -16.76 31.59 -12.15
C GLU A 440 -16.54 31.64 -10.65
N ILE A 441 -16.60 30.48 -10.01
CA ILE A 441 -16.33 30.29 -8.59
C ILE A 441 -15.22 29.25 -8.45
N PRO A 442 -14.24 29.47 -7.55
CA PRO A 442 -13.15 28.53 -7.36
C PRO A 442 -13.64 27.13 -6.99
N LEU A 443 -13.19 26.13 -7.71
CA LEU A 443 -13.45 24.73 -7.41
C LEU A 443 -12.54 24.23 -6.30
N ARG A 444 -13.03 23.28 -5.52
CA ARG A 444 -12.35 22.74 -4.34
C ARG A 444 -11.71 21.40 -4.69
N LEU A 445 -10.42 21.40 -4.94
CA LEU A 445 -9.67 20.18 -5.27
C LEU A 445 -9.01 19.58 -4.03
N ARG A 446 -8.97 18.26 -4.00
CA ARG A 446 -8.11 17.53 -3.07
C ARG A 446 -6.65 17.73 -3.47
N GLN A 447 -5.83 18.08 -2.48
CA GLN A 447 -4.41 18.38 -2.68
C GLN A 447 -3.51 17.19 -2.34
N VAL A 448 -4.04 16.23 -1.60
CA VAL A 448 -3.31 15.05 -1.12
C VAL A 448 -3.95 13.80 -1.72
N PHE A 449 -3.10 12.90 -2.18
CA PHE A 449 -3.48 11.56 -2.58
C PHE A 449 -3.64 10.69 -1.32
N ASP A 450 -4.86 10.46 -0.90
CA ASP A 450 -5.15 9.68 0.30
C ASP A 450 -5.68 8.30 -0.08
N ARG A 451 -4.89 7.28 0.13
CA ARG A 451 -5.29 5.88 -0.11
C ARG A 451 -6.40 5.42 0.86
N SER A 452 -6.55 6.07 2.00
CA SER A 452 -7.64 5.77 2.94
C SER A 452 -9.01 6.26 2.46
N ASP A 453 -9.06 7.14 1.45
CA ASP A 453 -10.27 7.52 0.73
C ASP A 453 -10.93 6.35 -0.04
N LEU A 454 -10.27 5.20 -0.14
CA LEU A 454 -10.86 3.96 -0.62
C LEU A 454 -11.97 3.52 0.36
N ARG A 455 -13.14 4.09 0.22
CA ARG A 455 -14.35 3.48 0.75
C ARG A 455 -14.77 2.41 -0.25
N LEU A 456 -14.59 1.17 0.16
CA LEU A 456 -15.21 0.05 -0.53
C LEU A 456 -16.71 0.33 -0.63
N PRO A 457 -17.36 0.08 -1.78
CA PRO A 457 -18.81 0.14 -1.90
C PRO A 457 -19.45 -0.76 -0.81
N PRO A 458 -20.74 -0.55 -0.48
CA PRO A 458 -21.43 -1.36 0.52
C PRO A 458 -21.15 -2.85 0.30
N PRO A 459 -20.97 -3.64 1.36
CA PRO A 459 -20.52 -5.03 1.26
C PRO A 459 -21.29 -5.89 0.25
N ASP A 460 -22.58 -5.64 0.07
CA ASP A 460 -23.43 -6.42 -0.83
C ASP A 460 -23.17 -6.11 -2.32
N GLU A 461 -22.94 -4.87 -2.70
CA GLU A 461 -22.61 -4.51 -4.09
C GLU A 461 -21.19 -4.92 -4.48
N THR A 462 -20.26 -4.88 -3.52
CA THR A 462 -18.88 -5.36 -3.73
C THR A 462 -18.86 -6.86 -3.93
N LYS A 463 -19.62 -7.60 -3.14
CA LYS A 463 -19.66 -9.05 -3.18
C LYS A 463 -20.20 -9.54 -4.52
N THR A 464 -21.33 -9.00 -4.97
CA THR A 464 -21.92 -9.31 -6.28
C THR A 464 -20.93 -9.01 -7.41
N LYS A 465 -20.26 -7.84 -7.35
CA LYS A 465 -19.30 -7.43 -8.37
C LYS A 465 -18.05 -8.31 -8.39
N THR A 466 -17.57 -8.75 -7.24
CA THR A 466 -16.44 -9.69 -7.15
C THR A 466 -16.83 -11.06 -7.66
N GLU A 467 -18.00 -11.55 -7.32
CA GLU A 467 -18.55 -12.83 -7.81
C GLU A 467 -18.68 -12.83 -9.34
N ASP A 468 -19.17 -11.74 -9.94
CA ASP A 468 -19.26 -11.58 -11.39
C ASP A 468 -17.88 -11.61 -12.06
N LEU A 469 -16.89 -10.92 -11.48
CA LEU A 469 -15.51 -10.91 -11.98
C LEU A 469 -14.85 -12.28 -11.87
N LEU A 470 -15.09 -13.00 -10.78
CA LEU A 470 -14.62 -14.37 -10.58
C LEU A 470 -15.28 -15.36 -11.54
N ALA A 471 -16.61 -15.26 -11.73
CA ALA A 471 -17.33 -16.06 -12.70
C ALA A 471 -16.75 -15.86 -14.11
N LYS A 472 -16.59 -14.61 -14.54
CA LYS A 472 -15.98 -14.27 -15.83
C LYS A 472 -14.53 -14.80 -15.94
N ALA A 473 -13.74 -14.69 -14.89
CA ALA A 473 -12.37 -15.20 -14.88
C ALA A 473 -12.33 -16.73 -14.98
N ARG A 474 -13.28 -17.45 -14.32
CA ARG A 474 -13.41 -18.92 -14.44
C ARG A 474 -13.76 -19.33 -15.87
N ASP A 475 -14.71 -18.61 -16.49
CA ASP A 475 -15.11 -18.89 -17.88
C ASP A 475 -13.94 -18.67 -18.86
N LEU A 476 -13.21 -17.59 -18.69
CA LEU A 476 -12.02 -17.29 -19.48
C LEU A 476 -10.91 -18.34 -19.26
N TYR A 477 -10.69 -18.76 -18.02
CA TYR A 477 -9.76 -19.84 -17.70
C TYR A 477 -10.18 -21.16 -18.32
N ALA A 478 -11.46 -21.53 -18.24
CA ALA A 478 -12.00 -22.74 -18.86
C ALA A 478 -11.86 -22.71 -20.38
N ALA A 479 -11.97 -21.53 -21.00
CA ALA A 479 -11.75 -21.30 -22.44
C ALA A 479 -10.26 -21.22 -22.83
N GLY A 480 -9.32 -21.36 -21.90
CA GLY A 480 -7.87 -21.24 -22.19
C GLY A 480 -7.38 -19.81 -22.43
N ARG A 481 -8.21 -18.80 -22.13
CA ARG A 481 -7.93 -17.36 -22.35
C ARG A 481 -7.30 -16.72 -21.11
N ASP A 482 -6.13 -17.24 -20.71
CA ASP A 482 -5.45 -16.87 -19.47
C ASP A 482 -5.06 -15.39 -19.39
N ASP A 483 -4.64 -14.80 -20.54
CA ASP A 483 -4.26 -13.39 -20.60
C ASP A 483 -5.43 -12.45 -20.33
N GLU A 484 -6.65 -12.89 -20.57
CA GLU A 484 -7.86 -12.13 -20.29
C GLU A 484 -8.44 -12.43 -18.91
N ALA A 485 -8.21 -13.63 -18.36
CA ALA A 485 -8.62 -14.00 -17.02
C ALA A 485 -7.82 -13.22 -15.94
N LEU A 486 -6.51 -13.06 -16.10
CA LEU A 486 -5.65 -12.38 -15.13
C LEU A 486 -6.04 -10.93 -14.82
N PRO A 487 -6.42 -10.06 -15.79
CA PRO A 487 -6.96 -8.74 -15.51
C PRO A 487 -8.25 -8.76 -14.66
N GLU A 488 -9.17 -9.69 -14.93
CA GLU A 488 -10.41 -9.79 -14.16
C GLU A 488 -10.13 -10.24 -12.71
N LEU A 489 -9.21 -11.19 -12.52
CA LEU A 489 -8.76 -11.60 -11.18
C LEU A 489 -8.07 -10.47 -10.43
N ARG A 490 -7.26 -9.64 -11.11
CA ARG A 490 -6.68 -8.45 -10.49
C ARG A 490 -7.75 -7.48 -10.01
N ARG A 491 -8.80 -7.26 -10.81
CA ARG A 491 -9.95 -6.43 -10.40
C ARG A 491 -10.68 -7.02 -9.21
N ALA A 492 -10.91 -8.34 -9.22
CA ALA A 492 -11.56 -9.04 -8.09
C ALA A 492 -10.75 -8.87 -6.80
N VAL A 493 -9.43 -9.07 -6.84
CA VAL A 493 -8.53 -8.90 -5.68
C VAL A 493 -8.42 -7.43 -5.26
N MET A 494 -8.55 -6.46 -6.18
CA MET A 494 -8.61 -5.04 -5.81
C MET A 494 -9.88 -4.70 -5.03
N ILE A 495 -10.99 -5.35 -5.32
CA ILE A 495 -12.26 -5.17 -4.61
C ILE A 495 -12.24 -5.95 -3.29
N GLU A 496 -11.84 -7.23 -3.34
CA GLU A 496 -11.74 -8.12 -2.18
C GLU A 496 -10.32 -8.68 -2.03
N PRO A 497 -9.40 -7.96 -1.38
CA PRO A 497 -8.01 -8.40 -1.21
C PRO A 497 -7.84 -9.72 -0.45
N MET A 498 -8.87 -10.15 0.29
CA MET A 498 -8.86 -11.39 1.07
C MET A 498 -9.54 -12.56 0.34
N ASN A 499 -9.91 -12.40 -0.93
CA ASN A 499 -10.62 -13.44 -1.68
C ASN A 499 -9.69 -14.59 -2.06
N ALA A 500 -9.70 -15.64 -1.26
CA ALA A 500 -8.85 -16.82 -1.41
C ALA A 500 -9.05 -17.54 -2.75
N GLU A 501 -10.27 -17.53 -3.29
CA GLU A 501 -10.58 -18.17 -4.57
C GLU A 501 -9.95 -17.46 -5.76
N ALA A 502 -9.89 -16.13 -5.73
CA ALA A 502 -9.19 -15.35 -6.75
C ALA A 502 -7.70 -15.74 -6.83
N TYR A 503 -7.07 -15.88 -5.68
CA TYR A 503 -5.68 -16.33 -5.61
C TYR A 503 -5.49 -17.79 -6.01
N LEU A 504 -6.43 -18.67 -5.68
CA LEU A 504 -6.41 -20.06 -6.15
C LEU A 504 -6.45 -20.13 -7.67
N LEU A 505 -7.35 -19.36 -8.30
CA LEU A 505 -7.47 -19.33 -9.76
C LEU A 505 -6.23 -18.70 -10.43
N ASN A 506 -5.65 -17.66 -9.83
CA ASN A 506 -4.35 -17.13 -10.25
C ASN A 506 -3.27 -18.21 -10.21
N GLY A 507 -3.21 -18.99 -9.15
CA GLY A 507 -2.27 -20.10 -9.01
C GLY A 507 -2.43 -21.16 -10.11
N ARG A 508 -3.67 -21.52 -10.45
CA ARG A 508 -3.97 -22.46 -11.55
C ARG A 508 -3.53 -21.92 -12.91
N ILE A 509 -3.77 -20.63 -13.17
CA ILE A 509 -3.36 -19.99 -14.43
C ILE A 509 -1.84 -19.98 -14.56
N TYR A 510 -1.12 -19.56 -13.51
CA TYR A 510 0.35 -19.54 -13.54
C TYR A 510 0.95 -20.94 -13.67
N GLN A 511 0.35 -21.97 -13.04
CA GLN A 511 0.77 -23.36 -13.22
C GLN A 511 0.61 -23.80 -14.68
N ARG A 512 -0.54 -23.54 -15.31
CA ARG A 512 -0.79 -23.87 -16.72
C ARG A 512 0.19 -23.16 -17.67
N ARG A 513 0.64 -21.96 -17.32
CA ARG A 513 1.64 -21.18 -18.06
C ARG A 513 3.09 -21.65 -17.82
N GLY A 514 3.31 -22.58 -16.91
CA GLY A 514 4.64 -23.05 -16.51
C GLY A 514 5.39 -22.10 -15.58
N ASP A 515 4.77 -20.99 -15.12
CA ASP A 515 5.36 -20.10 -14.11
C ASP A 515 5.07 -20.65 -12.72
N LEU A 516 5.83 -21.68 -12.36
CA LEU A 516 5.65 -22.39 -11.09
C LEU A 516 5.92 -21.51 -9.87
N ASP A 517 6.80 -20.49 -9.97
CA ASP A 517 7.08 -19.58 -8.87
C ASP A 517 5.92 -18.64 -8.58
N ALA A 518 5.34 -18.04 -9.62
CA ALA A 518 4.15 -17.23 -9.49
C ALA A 518 2.95 -18.08 -9.01
N SER A 519 2.84 -19.33 -9.47
CA SER A 519 1.80 -20.26 -9.02
C SER A 519 1.93 -20.55 -7.52
N ILE A 520 3.11 -20.92 -7.04
CA ILE A 520 3.37 -21.17 -5.61
C ILE A 520 3.02 -19.94 -4.78
N SER A 521 3.43 -18.75 -5.24
CA SER A 521 3.13 -17.48 -4.57
C SER A 521 1.63 -17.25 -4.42
N ALA A 522 0.88 -17.38 -5.51
CA ALA A 522 -0.56 -17.20 -5.52
C ALA A 522 -1.28 -18.23 -4.64
N LEU A 523 -0.89 -19.51 -4.73
CA LEU A 523 -1.49 -20.59 -3.93
C LEU A 523 -1.20 -20.45 -2.43
N LYS A 524 0.01 -20.02 -2.06
CA LYS A 524 0.33 -19.70 -0.66
C LYS A 524 -0.51 -18.53 -0.14
N THR A 525 -0.75 -17.51 -0.97
CA THR A 525 -1.64 -16.40 -0.63
C THR A 525 -3.09 -16.87 -0.47
N ALA A 526 -3.56 -17.77 -1.35
CA ALA A 526 -4.88 -18.39 -1.20
C ALA A 526 -5.02 -19.10 0.16
N LEU A 527 -4.04 -19.93 0.53
CA LEU A 527 -4.02 -20.63 1.83
C LEU A 527 -3.85 -19.71 3.03
N PHE A 528 -3.26 -18.54 2.84
CA PHE A 528 -3.18 -17.52 3.88
C PHE A 528 -4.58 -16.98 4.24
N TRP A 529 -5.43 -16.74 3.23
CA TRP A 529 -6.78 -16.26 3.44
C TRP A 529 -7.76 -17.36 3.81
N ASP A 530 -7.59 -18.55 3.25
CA ASP A 530 -8.35 -19.74 3.61
C ASP A 530 -7.45 -20.97 3.69
N ALA A 531 -7.03 -21.31 4.91
CA ALA A 531 -6.17 -22.46 5.18
C ALA A 531 -6.86 -23.82 4.91
N LYS A 532 -8.19 -23.82 4.65
CA LYS A 532 -8.96 -25.05 4.36
C LYS A 532 -9.17 -25.29 2.87
N LEU A 533 -8.55 -24.53 2.00
CA LEU A 533 -8.60 -24.74 0.54
C LEU A 533 -7.83 -26.00 0.14
N ILE A 534 -8.55 -27.13 0.06
CA ILE A 534 -7.99 -28.43 -0.31
C ILE A 534 -7.27 -28.36 -1.66
N ASP A 535 -7.88 -27.74 -2.65
CA ASP A 535 -7.34 -27.60 -4.01
C ASP A 535 -5.98 -26.86 -4.01
N ALA A 536 -5.82 -25.84 -3.19
CA ALA A 536 -4.55 -25.13 -3.09
C ALA A 536 -3.46 -26.01 -2.48
N HIS A 537 -3.79 -26.82 -1.48
CA HIS A 537 -2.86 -27.81 -0.94
C HIS A 537 -2.48 -28.87 -1.97
N ILE A 538 -3.44 -29.41 -2.72
CA ILE A 538 -3.17 -30.42 -3.75
C ILE A 538 -2.27 -29.85 -4.85
N LEU A 539 -2.57 -28.66 -5.33
CA LEU A 539 -1.78 -28.02 -6.38
C LEU A 539 -0.34 -27.72 -5.90
N LEU A 540 -0.18 -27.17 -4.70
CA LEU A 540 1.16 -26.97 -4.12
C LEU A 540 1.90 -28.29 -3.97
N GLY A 541 1.24 -29.32 -3.49
CA GLY A 541 1.85 -30.64 -3.35
C GLY A 541 2.32 -31.22 -4.69
N ARG A 542 1.53 -31.06 -5.76
CA ARG A 542 1.93 -31.47 -7.13
C ARG A 542 3.12 -30.66 -7.64
N ILE A 543 3.12 -29.34 -7.47
CA ILE A 543 4.21 -28.46 -7.92
C ILE A 543 5.51 -28.78 -7.15
N PHE A 544 5.46 -29.00 -5.84
CA PHE A 544 6.64 -29.37 -5.06
C PHE A 544 7.16 -30.76 -5.41
N LEU A 545 6.27 -31.71 -5.71
CA LEU A 545 6.67 -33.03 -6.18
C LEU A 545 7.37 -32.95 -7.55
N GLU A 546 6.86 -32.15 -8.48
CA GLU A 546 7.47 -31.87 -9.79
C GLU A 546 8.87 -31.25 -9.64
N ARG A 547 9.06 -30.40 -8.62
CA ARG A 547 10.37 -29.82 -8.27
C ARG A 547 11.31 -30.75 -7.51
N GLY A 548 10.87 -31.96 -7.19
CA GLY A 548 11.65 -32.93 -6.42
C GLY A 548 11.63 -32.72 -4.90
N ASP A 549 10.91 -31.70 -4.40
CA ASP A 549 10.72 -31.47 -2.97
C ASP A 549 9.59 -32.34 -2.42
N ARG A 550 9.91 -33.59 -2.17
CA ARG A 550 8.98 -34.61 -1.66
C ARG A 550 8.50 -34.30 -0.25
N THR A 551 9.35 -33.70 0.57
CA THR A 551 9.02 -33.39 1.97
C THR A 551 7.87 -32.39 2.04
N THR A 552 7.99 -31.30 1.31
CA THR A 552 6.96 -30.27 1.22
C THR A 552 5.71 -30.79 0.50
N ALA A 553 5.87 -31.59 -0.55
CA ALA A 553 4.76 -32.24 -1.25
C ALA A 553 3.94 -33.13 -0.32
N LEU A 554 4.61 -33.95 0.52
CA LEU A 554 3.95 -34.81 1.51
C LEU A 554 3.24 -34.00 2.59
N ALA A 555 3.84 -32.91 3.05
CA ALA A 555 3.22 -32.03 4.03
C ALA A 555 1.91 -31.45 3.50
N HIS A 556 1.89 -30.97 2.27
CA HIS A 556 0.67 -30.46 1.64
C HIS A 556 -0.38 -31.56 1.40
N ALA A 557 0.01 -32.76 0.98
CA ALA A 557 -0.91 -33.89 0.84
C ALA A 557 -1.57 -34.24 2.18
N LYS A 558 -0.79 -34.28 3.26
CA LYS A 558 -1.31 -34.52 4.62
C LYS A 558 -2.25 -33.41 5.08
N SER A 559 -1.93 -32.14 4.81
CA SER A 559 -2.81 -31.03 5.14
C SER A 559 -4.15 -31.13 4.40
N ALA A 560 -4.15 -31.47 3.11
CA ALA A 560 -5.38 -31.69 2.34
C ALA A 560 -6.22 -32.83 2.95
N MET A 561 -5.59 -33.93 3.35
CA MET A 561 -6.27 -35.06 4.01
C MET A 561 -6.75 -34.76 5.42
N GLN A 562 -6.10 -33.85 6.14
CA GLN A 562 -6.59 -33.41 7.45
C GLN A 562 -7.87 -32.58 7.33
N ILE A 563 -8.06 -31.89 6.21
CA ILE A 563 -9.28 -31.12 5.92
C ILE A 563 -10.38 -32.06 5.45
N ASP A 564 -10.08 -32.96 4.52
CA ASP A 564 -10.99 -34.01 4.04
C ASP A 564 -10.23 -35.33 3.83
N ALA A 565 -10.39 -36.25 4.77
CA ALA A 565 -9.73 -37.56 4.76
C ALA A 565 -10.15 -38.45 3.57
N ASN A 566 -11.31 -38.17 2.95
CA ASN A 566 -11.85 -38.93 1.83
C ASN A 566 -11.52 -38.32 0.45
N ASN A 567 -10.83 -37.22 0.41
CA ASN A 567 -10.49 -36.56 -0.84
C ASN A 567 -9.54 -37.41 -1.70
N GLN A 568 -10.07 -37.90 -2.82
CA GLN A 568 -9.37 -38.85 -3.70
C GLN A 568 -8.08 -38.30 -4.30
N GLU A 569 -8.04 -36.99 -4.60
CA GLU A 569 -6.85 -36.35 -5.18
C GLU A 569 -5.74 -36.20 -4.13
N ALA A 570 -6.08 -35.87 -2.88
CA ALA A 570 -5.12 -35.78 -1.78
C ALA A 570 -4.53 -37.17 -1.47
N ILE A 571 -5.36 -38.21 -1.44
CA ILE A 571 -4.93 -39.61 -1.26
C ILE A 571 -4.01 -40.05 -2.42
N ALA A 572 -4.39 -39.73 -3.66
CA ALA A 572 -3.58 -40.04 -4.83
C ALA A 572 -2.21 -39.35 -4.79
N LEU A 573 -2.18 -38.06 -4.40
CA LEU A 573 -0.96 -37.29 -4.24
C LEU A 573 -0.04 -37.90 -3.18
N GLN A 574 -0.59 -38.26 -2.00
CA GLN A 574 0.18 -38.92 -0.95
C GLN A 574 0.83 -40.21 -1.46
N ARG A 575 0.04 -41.08 -2.08
CA ARG A 575 0.54 -42.35 -2.66
C ARG A 575 1.63 -42.13 -3.69
N LEU A 576 1.49 -41.09 -4.52
CA LEU A 576 2.48 -40.76 -5.56
C LEU A 576 3.81 -40.32 -4.94
N VAL A 577 3.75 -39.51 -3.87
CA VAL A 577 4.94 -39.08 -3.13
C VAL A 577 5.62 -40.25 -2.45
N GLU A 578 4.87 -41.16 -1.82
CA GLU A 578 5.37 -42.32 -1.08
C GLU A 578 5.92 -43.43 -2.02
N LYS A 579 5.30 -43.66 -3.19
CA LYS A 579 5.75 -44.64 -4.17
C LYS A 579 7.11 -44.33 -4.75
N ASN A 580 7.47 -43.08 -4.90
CA ASN A 580 8.76 -42.64 -5.37
C ASN A 580 9.86 -42.63 -4.28
N THR A 581 9.56 -43.14 -3.08
CA THR A 581 10.48 -43.25 -1.95
C THR A 581 11.10 -44.67 -1.83
N ARG A 582 10.67 -45.62 -2.65
CA ARG A 582 11.24 -46.95 -2.82
C ARG A 582 12.02 -46.98 -4.15
#